data_2196b8e979981a6f2a70aadde6f48c3f
#
_entry.id   2196b8e979981a6f2a70aadde6f48c3f
#
_cell.length_a   1.000
_cell.length_b   1.000
_cell.length_c   1.000
_cell.angle_alpha   90.00
_cell.angle_beta   90.00
_cell.angle_gamma   90.00
#
_symmetry.space_group_name_H-M   'P 1'
#
loop_
_entity.id
_entity.type
_entity.pdbx_description
1 polymer ?
#
loop_
_entity_poly.entity_id
_entity_poly.type
_entity_poly.pdbx_seq_one_letter_code
_entity_poly.pdbx_strand_id
1 'polypeptide(L)'
;MTQRRGVGGVKQALLVSGLVIALSACATWRIEPTSPGPGVPVISNLRIEPEKARVGEEVRLTFDFEDTDADIIEADIFPSEVREWVYTQALAPTVVDLRNDKFGQAIGKVEATFKWETEGIRVFEVFVVDELGHTSNKLRARVTVSLR
;
A
#
# COMPACT_ATOMS: atom_id res chain seq x y z
N MET A 1 22.87 81.21 -42.51
CA MET A 1 21.51 81.49 -42.97
C MET A 1 20.67 80.26 -42.91
N THR A 2 19.61 80.32 -42.13
CA THR A 2 18.31 79.68 -42.27
C THR A 2 18.28 78.14 -42.00
N GLN A 3 18.04 77.70 -40.83
CA GLN A 3 16.81 77.27 -40.15
C GLN A 3 15.87 76.40 -41.02
N ARG A 4 15.60 75.22 -40.52
CA ARG A 4 14.21 74.70 -40.24
C ARG A 4 14.15 73.46 -39.37
N ARG A 5 13.32 73.62 -38.43
CA ARG A 5 12.83 72.62 -37.47
C ARG A 5 11.99 71.55 -38.17
N GLY A 6 12.12 70.33 -37.72
CA GLY A 6 11.15 69.24 -37.99
C GLY A 6 10.81 68.53 -36.68
N VAL A 7 9.61 68.85 -36.21
CA VAL A 7 8.96 68.18 -35.11
C VAL A 7 8.44 66.82 -35.59
N GLY A 8 8.80 65.78 -34.97
CA GLY A 8 8.31 64.43 -35.34
C GLY A 8 8.14 63.55 -34.10
N GLY A 9 6.95 63.45 -33.70
CA GLY A 9 6.07 62.59 -32.95
C GLY A 9 6.70 61.44 -32.21
N VAL A 10 6.61 61.53 -30.91
CA VAL A 10 6.80 60.44 -30.00
C VAL A 10 5.59 59.51 -30.15
N LYS A 11 5.77 58.32 -30.76
CA LYS A 11 4.80 57.20 -30.70
C LYS A 11 5.03 56.45 -29.42
N GLN A 12 4.16 56.66 -28.48
CA GLN A 12 4.04 55.81 -27.29
C GLN A 12 3.66 54.40 -27.74
N ALA A 13 4.59 53.48 -27.62
CA ALA A 13 4.29 52.07 -27.73
C ALA A 13 3.77 51.58 -26.37
N LEU A 14 2.48 51.28 -26.31
CA LEU A 14 1.85 50.59 -25.19
C LEU A 14 2.41 49.18 -25.12
N LEU A 15 3.30 48.91 -24.15
CA LEU A 15 3.71 47.58 -23.74
C LEU A 15 2.57 46.97 -22.97
N VAL A 16 1.81 46.09 -23.62
CA VAL A 16 0.87 45.20 -22.97
C VAL A 16 1.69 44.09 -22.33
N SER A 17 1.95 44.23 -21.04
CA SER A 17 2.54 43.16 -20.22
C SER A 17 1.52 42.04 -20.08
N GLY A 18 1.65 41.03 -20.93
CA GLY A 18 0.93 39.77 -20.78
C GLY A 18 1.39 39.03 -19.53
N LEU A 19 0.55 39.05 -18.50
CA LEU A 19 0.71 38.23 -17.31
C LEU A 19 0.51 36.77 -17.70
N VAL A 20 1.58 36.06 -17.93
CA VAL A 20 1.56 34.59 -18.10
C VAL A 20 1.34 33.96 -16.72
N ILE A 21 0.10 33.61 -16.43
CA ILE A 21 -0.23 32.77 -15.26
C ILE A 21 0.26 31.36 -15.59
N ALA A 22 1.43 31.00 -15.07
CA ALA A 22 1.91 29.64 -15.06
C ALA A 22 0.99 28.84 -14.10
N LEU A 23 0.03 28.12 -14.68
CA LEU A 23 -0.70 27.07 -13.98
C LEU A 23 0.31 25.98 -13.62
N SER A 24 0.80 26.02 -12.39
CA SER A 24 1.54 24.91 -11.79
C SER A 24 0.58 23.74 -11.69
N ALA A 25 0.58 22.89 -12.70
CA ALA A 25 -0.03 21.58 -12.61
C ALA A 25 0.72 20.83 -11.51
N CYS A 26 0.12 20.71 -10.33
CA CYS A 26 0.52 19.74 -9.34
C CYS A 26 0.39 18.36 -10.00
N ALA A 27 1.49 17.89 -10.57
CA ALA A 27 1.60 16.49 -10.97
C ALA A 27 1.54 15.68 -9.66
N THR A 28 0.35 15.23 -9.31
CA THR A 28 0.21 14.17 -8.33
C THR A 28 0.89 12.96 -8.91
N TRP A 29 2.07 12.65 -8.39
CA TRP A 29 2.75 11.40 -8.66
C TRP A 29 1.85 10.29 -8.13
N ARG A 30 0.95 9.80 -8.97
CA ARG A 30 0.36 8.50 -8.75
C ARG A 30 1.50 7.51 -8.92
N ILE A 31 1.97 6.96 -7.80
CA ILE A 31 2.71 5.71 -7.86
C ILE A 31 1.66 4.68 -8.29
N GLU A 32 1.59 4.44 -9.60
CA GLU A 32 0.84 3.30 -10.10
C GLU A 32 1.52 2.08 -9.50
N PRO A 33 0.77 1.16 -8.89
CA PRO A 33 1.35 -0.09 -8.45
C PRO A 33 1.99 -0.72 -9.68
N THR A 34 3.31 -0.83 -9.66
CA THR A 34 4.05 -1.52 -10.71
C THR A 34 3.46 -2.90 -10.81
N SER A 35 2.91 -3.27 -11.96
CA SER A 35 2.51 -4.66 -12.19
C SER A 35 3.68 -5.53 -11.81
N PRO A 36 3.49 -6.52 -10.94
CA PRO A 36 4.55 -7.43 -10.60
C PRO A 36 5.08 -8.05 -11.89
N GLY A 37 6.39 -8.23 -11.97
CA GLY A 37 7.01 -8.91 -13.12
C GLY A 37 6.46 -10.33 -13.29
N PRO A 38 6.70 -10.96 -14.45
CA PRO A 38 6.34 -12.37 -14.63
C PRO A 38 6.99 -13.20 -13.52
N GLY A 39 6.24 -14.13 -12.92
CA GLY A 39 6.70 -14.99 -11.85
C GLY A 39 6.77 -14.32 -10.46
N VAL A 40 6.24 -13.12 -10.29
CA VAL A 40 6.12 -12.49 -8.96
C VAL A 40 4.70 -12.68 -8.46
N PRO A 41 4.49 -13.33 -7.30
CA PRO A 41 3.17 -13.56 -6.76
C PRO A 41 2.45 -12.25 -6.39
N VAL A 42 1.13 -12.29 -6.40
CA VAL A 42 0.26 -11.17 -6.01
C VAL A 42 -0.75 -11.64 -4.98
N ILE A 43 -1.00 -10.81 -3.96
CA ILE A 43 -2.08 -11.07 -3.01
C ILE A 43 -3.17 -10.00 -3.08
N SER A 44 -4.39 -10.42 -2.78
CA SER A 44 -5.59 -9.58 -2.82
C SER A 44 -6.62 -9.99 -1.78
N ASN A 45 -7.70 -9.24 -1.67
CA ASN A 45 -8.87 -9.57 -0.85
C ASN A 45 -8.56 -9.91 0.62
N LEU A 46 -7.58 -9.23 1.21
CA LEU A 46 -7.28 -9.41 2.63
C LEU A 46 -8.50 -9.03 3.48
N ARG A 47 -8.92 -9.95 4.33
CA ARG A 47 -10.02 -9.80 5.28
C ARG A 47 -9.61 -10.26 6.66
N ILE A 48 -10.21 -9.65 7.66
CA ILE A 48 -10.07 -10.05 9.06
C ILE A 48 -11.47 -10.08 9.68
N GLU A 49 -11.82 -11.20 10.29
CA GLU A 49 -13.16 -11.42 10.83
C GLU A 49 -13.10 -12.09 12.22
N PRO A 50 -13.73 -11.49 13.21
CA PRO A 50 -14.38 -10.16 13.20
C PRO A 50 -13.35 -9.02 13.27
N GLU A 51 -13.68 -7.84 12.71
CA GLU A 51 -12.83 -6.63 12.84
C GLU A 51 -12.79 -6.08 14.28
N LYS A 52 -13.76 -6.46 15.09
CA LYS A 52 -13.85 -6.17 16.52
C LYS A 52 -14.06 -7.47 17.25
N ALA A 53 -13.07 -7.90 18.00
CA ALA A 53 -13.07 -9.13 18.77
C ALA A 53 -13.07 -8.85 20.27
N ARG A 54 -13.43 -9.86 21.06
CA ARG A 54 -13.22 -9.88 22.50
C ARG A 54 -11.90 -10.57 22.82
N VAL A 55 -11.37 -10.27 24.00
CA VAL A 55 -10.24 -11.02 24.55
C VAL A 55 -10.60 -12.51 24.57
N GLY A 56 -9.70 -13.36 24.05
CA GLY A 56 -9.89 -14.82 23.94
C GLY A 56 -10.76 -15.26 22.75
N GLU A 57 -11.37 -14.33 22.02
CA GLU A 57 -12.13 -14.65 20.81
C GLU A 57 -11.19 -14.96 19.65
N GLU A 58 -11.59 -15.92 18.81
CA GLU A 58 -10.85 -16.28 17.61
C GLU A 58 -11.10 -15.25 16.50
N VAL A 59 -10.02 -14.79 15.90
CA VAL A 59 -10.03 -13.88 14.75
C VAL A 59 -9.40 -14.60 13.57
N ARG A 60 -10.13 -14.64 12.47
CA ARG A 60 -9.70 -15.25 11.22
C ARG A 60 -9.18 -14.20 10.25
N LEU A 61 -8.00 -14.42 9.72
CA LEU A 61 -7.40 -13.63 8.66
C LEU A 61 -7.39 -14.48 7.39
N THR A 62 -7.90 -13.92 6.28
CA THR A 62 -7.91 -14.60 4.98
C THR A 62 -7.46 -13.64 3.89
N PHE A 63 -6.78 -14.16 2.88
CA PHE A 63 -6.47 -13.44 1.66
C PHE A 63 -6.30 -14.41 0.48
N ASP A 64 -6.48 -13.88 -0.72
CA ASP A 64 -6.30 -14.63 -1.96
C ASP A 64 -4.90 -14.36 -2.51
N PHE A 65 -4.32 -15.35 -3.20
CA PHE A 65 -3.07 -15.21 -3.94
C PHE A 65 -3.23 -15.66 -5.40
N GLU A 66 -2.42 -15.05 -6.26
CA GLU A 66 -2.22 -15.44 -7.65
C GLU A 66 -0.72 -15.51 -7.92
N ASP A 67 -0.29 -16.58 -8.56
CA ASP A 67 1.10 -16.83 -8.92
C ASP A 67 1.17 -17.64 -10.21
N THR A 68 1.77 -17.05 -11.26
CA THR A 68 1.81 -17.68 -12.59
C THR A 68 2.66 -18.95 -12.65
N ASP A 69 3.68 -19.03 -11.82
CA ASP A 69 4.62 -20.16 -11.78
C ASP A 69 4.14 -21.25 -10.82
N ALA A 70 3.14 -20.93 -9.99
CA ALA A 70 2.49 -21.84 -9.06
C ALA A 70 3.45 -22.46 -8.04
N ASP A 71 4.46 -21.74 -7.62
CA ASP A 71 5.53 -22.19 -6.74
C ASP A 71 5.60 -21.46 -5.40
N ILE A 72 4.48 -20.91 -4.93
CA ILE A 72 4.37 -20.29 -3.59
C ILE A 72 4.70 -21.32 -2.51
N ILE A 73 5.60 -20.94 -1.60
CA ILE A 73 6.08 -21.80 -0.53
C ILE A 73 5.62 -21.37 0.86
N GLU A 74 5.42 -20.08 1.09
CA GLU A 74 5.04 -19.60 2.41
C GLU A 74 4.22 -18.30 2.37
N ALA A 75 3.47 -18.08 3.43
CA ALA A 75 2.81 -16.81 3.70
C ALA A 75 3.32 -16.24 5.01
N ASP A 76 3.81 -15.02 4.94
CA ASP A 76 4.32 -14.29 6.08
C ASP A 76 3.27 -13.34 6.64
N ILE A 77 3.00 -13.47 7.92
CA ILE A 77 2.03 -12.65 8.65
C ILE A 77 2.74 -11.98 9.81
N PHE A 78 2.89 -10.65 9.74
CA PHE A 78 3.56 -9.84 10.75
C PHE A 78 2.54 -9.07 11.58
N PRO A 79 2.12 -9.59 12.74
CA PRO A 79 1.27 -8.85 13.65
C PRO A 79 2.08 -7.78 14.39
N SER A 80 1.46 -6.65 14.64
CA SER A 80 1.98 -5.60 15.50
C SER A 80 0.88 -5.05 16.40
N GLU A 81 1.25 -4.62 17.60
CA GLU A 81 0.35 -3.95 18.53
C GLU A 81 0.53 -2.43 18.41
N VAL A 82 -0.57 -1.72 18.24
CA VAL A 82 -0.55 -0.25 18.29
C VAL A 82 -0.59 0.18 19.76
N ARG A 83 0.52 0.70 20.25
CA ARG A 83 0.64 1.31 21.57
C ARG A 83 0.76 2.81 21.44
N GLU A 84 -0.16 3.54 22.05
CA GLU A 84 -0.25 4.97 21.90
C GLU A 84 -0.26 5.42 20.43
N TRP A 85 -0.76 6.55 20.10
CA TRP A 85 -1.03 7.01 18.73
C TRP A 85 0.19 7.03 17.77
N VAL A 86 1.38 6.69 18.25
CA VAL A 86 2.66 6.86 17.53
C VAL A 86 3.52 5.60 17.56
N TYR A 87 3.19 4.58 18.33
CA TYR A 87 4.07 3.43 18.54
C TYR A 87 3.42 2.11 18.13
N THR A 88 4.07 1.38 17.21
CA THR A 88 3.73 -0.02 16.93
C THR A 88 4.80 -0.91 17.52
N GLN A 89 4.40 -1.87 18.35
CA GLN A 89 5.28 -2.92 18.84
C GLN A 89 5.11 -4.15 17.96
N ALA A 90 6.17 -4.60 17.30
CA ALA A 90 6.17 -5.86 16.56
C ALA A 90 5.90 -7.04 17.52
N LEU A 91 5.00 -7.91 17.11
CA LEU A 91 4.75 -9.19 17.75
C LEU A 91 5.48 -10.30 16.98
N ALA A 92 5.50 -11.52 17.55
CA ALA A 92 6.12 -12.65 16.87
C ALA A 92 5.44 -12.88 15.50
N PRO A 93 6.21 -12.99 14.40
CA PRO A 93 5.66 -13.29 13.09
C PRO A 93 5.06 -14.71 13.08
N THR A 94 4.07 -14.90 12.24
CA THR A 94 3.51 -16.21 11.92
C THR A 94 3.85 -16.52 10.47
N VAL A 95 4.57 -17.61 10.26
CA VAL A 95 4.86 -18.14 8.93
C VAL A 95 3.97 -19.36 8.70
N VAL A 96 3.19 -19.31 7.63
CA VAL A 96 2.35 -20.44 7.20
C VAL A 96 3.07 -21.14 6.04
N ASP A 97 3.51 -22.37 6.29
CA ASP A 97 4.10 -23.22 5.24
C ASP A 97 3.00 -23.65 4.26
N LEU A 98 3.14 -23.29 3.00
CA LEU A 98 2.18 -23.56 1.93
C LEU A 98 2.63 -24.70 1.00
N ARG A 99 3.83 -25.25 1.19
CA ARG A 99 4.40 -26.29 0.30
C ARG A 99 3.52 -27.53 0.20
N ASN A 100 2.87 -27.91 1.30
CA ASN A 100 2.06 -29.12 1.32
C ASN A 100 0.66 -28.93 0.72
N ASP A 101 0.08 -27.74 0.86
CA ASP A 101 -1.32 -27.49 0.57
C ASP A 101 -1.54 -26.65 -0.68
N LYS A 102 -0.59 -25.77 -1.02
CA LYS A 102 -0.76 -24.75 -2.06
C LYS A 102 0.27 -24.81 -3.18
N PHE A 103 1.37 -25.51 -2.98
CA PHE A 103 2.38 -25.68 -4.04
C PHE A 103 1.75 -26.31 -5.31
N GLY A 104 2.05 -25.74 -6.46
CA GLY A 104 1.42 -26.14 -7.73
C GLY A 104 0.05 -25.48 -7.98
N GLN A 105 -0.40 -24.58 -7.14
CA GLN A 105 -1.63 -23.80 -7.35
C GLN A 105 -1.29 -22.38 -7.81
N ALA A 106 -1.72 -22.04 -9.03
CA ALA A 106 -1.56 -20.69 -9.57
C ALA A 106 -2.50 -19.66 -8.89
N ILE A 107 -3.56 -20.12 -8.26
CA ILE A 107 -4.54 -19.29 -7.54
C ILE A 107 -4.97 -20.04 -6.28
N GLY A 108 -5.08 -19.34 -5.18
CA GLY A 108 -5.52 -19.97 -3.93
C GLY A 108 -5.89 -18.97 -2.87
N LYS A 109 -6.21 -19.51 -1.70
CA LYS A 109 -6.55 -18.75 -0.51
C LYS A 109 -5.71 -19.21 0.67
N VAL A 110 -5.21 -18.26 1.44
CA VAL A 110 -4.55 -18.48 2.73
C VAL A 110 -5.50 -18.11 3.85
N GLU A 111 -5.50 -18.90 4.91
CA GLU A 111 -6.26 -18.66 6.12
C GLU A 111 -5.35 -18.86 7.34
N ALA A 112 -5.44 -17.95 8.31
CA ALA A 112 -4.77 -18.06 9.60
C ALA A 112 -5.70 -17.57 10.70
N THR A 113 -5.56 -18.13 11.91
CA THR A 113 -6.37 -17.78 13.08
C THR A 113 -5.50 -17.28 14.21
N PHE A 114 -6.03 -16.28 14.94
CA PHE A 114 -5.33 -15.62 16.03
C PHE A 114 -6.27 -15.48 17.24
N LYS A 115 -5.67 -15.51 18.44
CA LYS A 115 -6.33 -15.17 19.70
C LYS A 115 -5.41 -14.29 20.52
N TRP A 116 -5.98 -13.35 21.27
CA TRP A 116 -5.22 -12.49 22.18
C TRP A 116 -5.83 -12.49 23.57
N GLU A 117 -4.94 -12.56 24.56
CA GLU A 117 -5.28 -12.49 25.98
C GLU A 117 -5.36 -11.06 26.52
N THR A 118 -5.02 -10.07 25.69
CA THR A 118 -5.00 -8.66 26.05
C THR A 118 -5.76 -7.80 25.05
N GLU A 119 -6.42 -6.77 25.57
CA GLU A 119 -7.05 -5.75 24.72
C GLU A 119 -6.02 -4.94 23.96
N GLY A 120 -6.45 -4.29 22.88
CA GLY A 120 -5.62 -3.40 22.07
C GLY A 120 -5.96 -3.48 20.60
N ILE A 121 -5.26 -2.66 19.82
CA ILE A 121 -5.37 -2.67 18.37
C ILE A 121 -4.22 -3.50 17.81
N ARG A 122 -4.53 -4.45 16.95
CA ARG A 122 -3.56 -5.27 16.22
C ARG A 122 -3.61 -4.92 14.75
N VAL A 123 -2.45 -4.72 14.15
CA VAL A 123 -2.28 -4.49 12.73
C VAL A 123 -1.46 -5.64 12.17
N PHE A 124 -1.91 -6.17 11.05
CA PHE A 124 -1.23 -7.24 10.32
C PHE A 124 -0.67 -6.68 9.02
N GLU A 125 0.56 -7.01 8.70
CA GLU A 125 1.11 -6.91 7.38
C GLU A 125 1.31 -8.33 6.85
N VAL A 126 0.82 -8.61 5.64
CA VAL A 126 0.88 -9.94 5.04
C VAL A 126 1.47 -9.88 3.65
N PHE A 127 2.21 -10.91 3.28
CA PHE A 127 2.69 -11.17 1.92
C PHE A 127 2.98 -12.68 1.76
N VAL A 128 3.20 -13.11 0.53
CA VAL A 128 3.63 -14.48 0.22
C VAL A 128 5.01 -14.46 -0.43
N VAL A 129 5.69 -15.61 -0.36
CA VAL A 129 7.01 -15.84 -0.93
C VAL A 129 6.96 -17.09 -1.81
N ASP A 130 7.58 -17.03 -2.99
CA ASP A 130 7.75 -18.14 -3.91
C ASP A 130 9.06 -18.91 -3.69
N GLU A 131 9.27 -20.00 -4.43
CA GLU A 131 10.48 -20.84 -4.32
C GLU A 131 11.75 -20.09 -4.76
N LEU A 132 11.63 -19.07 -5.62
CA LEU A 132 12.73 -18.25 -6.09
C LEU A 132 13.06 -17.09 -5.13
N GLY A 133 12.24 -16.91 -4.09
CA GLY A 133 12.40 -15.84 -3.09
C GLY A 133 11.80 -14.50 -3.52
N HIS A 134 10.95 -14.47 -4.55
CA HIS A 134 10.18 -13.26 -4.85
C HIS A 134 9.09 -13.09 -3.80
N THR A 135 8.84 -11.84 -3.45
CA THR A 135 7.78 -11.48 -2.49
C THR A 135 6.65 -10.77 -3.22
N SER A 136 5.41 -11.09 -2.84
CA SER A 136 4.22 -10.39 -3.35
C SER A 136 4.16 -8.92 -2.91
N ASN A 137 3.17 -8.20 -3.40
CA ASN A 137 2.71 -6.97 -2.75
C ASN A 137 2.33 -7.24 -1.30
N LYS A 138 2.38 -6.19 -0.46
CA LYS A 138 2.02 -6.26 0.96
C LYS A 138 0.65 -5.67 1.19
N LEU A 139 -0.18 -6.37 1.96
CA LEU A 139 -1.48 -5.89 2.39
C LEU A 139 -1.52 -5.71 3.90
N ARG A 140 -2.41 -4.84 4.38
CA ARG A 140 -2.56 -4.56 5.82
C ARG A 140 -4.02 -4.64 6.22
N ALA A 141 -4.26 -5.25 7.38
CA ALA A 141 -5.56 -5.29 8.04
C ALA A 141 -5.43 -4.95 9.52
N ARG A 142 -6.55 -4.57 10.13
CA ARG A 142 -6.58 -4.17 11.53
C ARG A 142 -7.76 -4.83 12.25
N VAL A 143 -7.52 -5.28 13.49
CA VAL A 143 -8.56 -5.72 14.41
C VAL A 143 -8.45 -4.94 15.72
N THR A 144 -9.60 -4.68 16.34
CA THR A 144 -9.67 -4.10 17.68
C THR A 144 -10.12 -5.19 18.65
N VAL A 145 -9.30 -5.48 19.66
CA VAL A 145 -9.58 -6.44 20.73
C VAL A 145 -9.99 -5.68 21.98
N SER A 146 -11.12 -6.04 22.59
CA SER A 146 -11.67 -5.38 23.78
C SER A 146 -12.05 -6.40 24.85
N LEU A 147 -12.09 -5.97 26.10
CA LEU A 147 -12.55 -6.84 27.21
C LEU A 147 -14.06 -7.13 27.16
N ARG A 148 -14.84 -6.22 26.54
CA ARG A 148 -16.32 -6.33 26.40
C ARG A 148 -16.78 -5.69 25.10
#